data_7ed2e72b9de97409bc72616237045e42
#
_entry.id   7ed2e72b9de97409bc72616237045e42
#
_cell.length_a   1.000
_cell.length_b   1.000
_cell.length_c   1.000
_cell.angle_alpha   90.00
_cell.angle_beta   90.00
_cell.angle_gamma   90.00
#
_symmetry.space_group_name_H-M   'P 1'
#
loop_
_entity.id
_entity.type
_entity.pdbx_description
1 polymer ?
#
loop_
_entity_poly.entity_id
_entity_poly.type
_entity_poly.pdbx_seq_one_letter_code
_entity_poly.pdbx_strand_id
1 'polypeptide(L)'
;MLKKLLIAFLFLSSIQTALANTIPVLVITPNGYETPLNKSGSSVTVITASEIEASGFTTVSEILNTVPGINAVSAGFGGSVSMFARGHDSDMTKIMLDGIDLNDPSAFGTTPVLATLMLNNIEQIEIVLGPQSLIAGADAMGGVVNIITKKNFNASKVSAYSGSNGTSNASSNLGFVQDGFQVNLNINEFKTKGINVRTAGNDDLDGFDQSSLSFNLNKDFEEFTFDLSFKNEAGRVEFDESVSQSNPIYADNDYTFLKAGVDINLSPIANARLEYNSSDFDRLSYGRYGTTKYYSEVESLKLTSKVTINQNNTAFIGIETKSEEYNGTYAPTSDNSVSTVSYYAQNELKFNSNTTFLAGVRIDDNQEFGNHGTYRLTANHVSRQMPGLILKSSIGTGFRAPTLGEIYGSAGNTNLNPEMSFGYDFGFINYFSNKVTFGSTYFMSEIEDAITYGTPYYNADGISERDGIETFINLYPNDNAEIKISHTHLMTDEATLVRRPNNMLTVAANYRIDKQTTIFGNLNAVEEHFDAGSEVISSYEVINLGMDYSVSSSSSLSLKINNITDENYEQIAGYPGLPRQAFLGLNYKF
;
A
#
# COMPACT_ATOMS: atom_id res chain seq x y z
N MET A 1 14.98 -29.65 -5.51
CA MET A 1 13.95 -30.14 -4.55
C MET A 1 12.50 -29.93 -5.03
N LEU A 2 12.24 -29.10 -6.00
CA LEU A 2 10.88 -28.75 -6.50
C LEU A 2 10.12 -29.86 -7.24
N LYS A 3 10.80 -30.89 -7.78
CA LYS A 3 10.15 -31.97 -8.57
C LYS A 3 9.40 -33.02 -7.76
N LYS A 4 9.46 -33.00 -6.42
CA LYS A 4 8.76 -33.98 -5.55
C LYS A 4 7.47 -33.45 -4.91
N LEU A 5 7.15 -32.16 -5.02
CA LEU A 5 5.92 -31.56 -4.47
C LEU A 5 4.70 -31.61 -5.41
N LEU A 6 4.90 -31.94 -6.70
CA LEU A 6 3.82 -31.88 -7.71
C LEU A 6 2.94 -33.15 -7.79
N ILE A 7 3.21 -34.21 -7.05
CA ILE A 7 2.52 -35.50 -7.19
C ILE A 7 1.47 -35.78 -6.07
N ALA A 8 1.38 -34.95 -5.04
CA ALA A 8 0.45 -35.16 -3.91
C ALA A 8 -0.98 -34.62 -4.12
N PHE A 9 -1.30 -34.01 -5.27
CA PHE A 9 -2.54 -33.24 -5.47
C PHE A 9 -3.70 -33.99 -6.15
N LEU A 10 -3.63 -35.31 -6.34
CA LEU A 10 -4.60 -36.04 -7.18
C LEU A 10 -5.61 -36.92 -6.45
N PHE A 11 -5.74 -36.86 -5.12
CA PHE A 11 -6.74 -37.65 -4.40
C PHE A 11 -7.47 -36.84 -3.32
N LEU A 12 -8.52 -36.10 -3.71
CA LEU A 12 -9.59 -35.69 -2.80
C LEU A 12 -10.90 -35.55 -3.55
N SER A 13 -11.59 -36.68 -3.69
CA SER A 13 -12.98 -36.71 -4.14
C SER A 13 -13.94 -36.52 -2.97
N SER A 14 -14.94 -35.64 -3.21
CA SER A 14 -16.21 -35.49 -2.48
C SER A 14 -16.14 -35.18 -0.96
N ILE A 15 -16.03 -33.90 -0.63
CA ILE A 15 -16.63 -33.34 0.58
C ILE A 15 -17.53 -32.18 0.15
N GLN A 16 -18.86 -32.39 0.25
CA GLN A 16 -19.81 -31.28 0.19
C GLN A 16 -19.62 -30.44 1.46
N THR A 17 -19.06 -29.26 1.31
CA THR A 17 -18.96 -28.31 2.42
C THR A 17 -20.02 -27.22 2.23
N ALA A 18 -20.88 -27.06 3.22
CA ALA A 18 -21.66 -25.84 3.38
C ALA A 18 -20.67 -24.67 3.46
N LEU A 19 -20.75 -23.73 2.53
CA LEU A 19 -20.10 -22.43 2.65
C LEU A 19 -20.58 -21.82 3.96
N ALA A 20 -19.71 -21.70 4.94
CA ALA A 20 -19.99 -20.93 6.13
C ALA A 20 -20.37 -19.52 5.67
N ASN A 21 -21.47 -18.98 6.18
CA ASN A 21 -21.86 -17.58 5.99
C ASN A 21 -20.89 -16.70 6.79
N THR A 22 -19.66 -16.56 6.30
CA THR A 22 -18.76 -15.53 6.77
C THR A 22 -19.25 -14.20 6.19
N ILE A 23 -19.31 -13.17 7.03
CA ILE A 23 -19.59 -11.79 6.56
C ILE A 23 -18.55 -11.48 5.49
N PRO A 24 -18.95 -11.14 4.25
CA PRO A 24 -17.99 -10.88 3.20
C PRO A 24 -17.13 -9.66 3.55
N VAL A 25 -15.83 -9.76 3.35
CA VAL A 25 -14.92 -8.61 3.42
C VAL A 25 -15.36 -7.63 2.34
N LEU A 26 -15.63 -6.38 2.72
CA LEU A 26 -15.97 -5.30 1.81
C LEU A 26 -14.71 -4.55 1.43
N VAL A 27 -14.60 -4.18 0.17
CA VAL A 27 -13.52 -3.37 -0.40
C VAL A 27 -14.10 -2.21 -1.19
N ILE A 28 -13.45 -1.05 -1.14
CA ILE A 28 -13.89 0.17 -1.83
C ILE A 28 -12.97 0.46 -3.01
N THR A 29 -11.67 0.28 -2.85
CA THR A 29 -10.62 0.70 -3.77
C THR A 29 -10.82 0.22 -5.22
N PRO A 30 -11.19 -1.04 -5.50
CA PRO A 30 -11.28 -1.49 -6.90
C PRO A 30 -12.40 -0.84 -7.71
N ASN A 31 -13.48 -0.40 -7.07
CA ASN A 31 -14.68 0.08 -7.78
C ASN A 31 -15.11 1.49 -7.39
N GLY A 32 -14.46 2.14 -6.41
CA GLY A 32 -14.88 3.44 -5.87
C GLY A 32 -16.12 3.40 -4.96
N TYR A 33 -16.65 2.20 -4.70
CA TYR A 33 -17.76 1.96 -3.78
C TYR A 33 -17.66 0.56 -3.17
N GLU A 34 -18.28 0.37 -2.02
CA GLU A 34 -18.25 -0.90 -1.29
C GLU A 34 -18.73 -2.07 -2.17
N THR A 35 -17.85 -3.05 -2.31
CA THR A 35 -18.07 -4.28 -3.09
C THR A 35 -17.55 -5.48 -2.28
N PRO A 36 -18.29 -6.60 -2.21
CA PRO A 36 -17.76 -7.82 -1.62
C PRO A 36 -16.50 -8.30 -2.37
N LEU A 37 -15.42 -8.59 -1.65
CA LEU A 37 -14.13 -9.01 -2.21
C LEU A 37 -14.25 -10.18 -3.20
N ASN A 38 -15.13 -11.14 -2.92
CA ASN A 38 -15.38 -12.29 -3.77
C ASN A 38 -16.16 -11.97 -5.07
N LYS A 39 -16.64 -10.74 -5.25
CA LYS A 39 -17.32 -10.25 -6.45
C LYS A 39 -16.47 -9.28 -7.26
N SER A 40 -15.32 -8.83 -6.74
CA SER A 40 -14.38 -8.03 -7.51
C SER A 40 -13.73 -8.87 -8.62
N GLY A 41 -13.68 -8.36 -9.83
CA GLY A 41 -12.94 -8.96 -10.96
C GLY A 41 -11.44 -8.62 -10.94
N SER A 42 -11.02 -7.61 -10.17
CA SER A 42 -9.62 -7.22 -10.00
C SER A 42 -8.89 -8.15 -9.01
N SER A 43 -7.57 -8.20 -9.13
CA SER A 43 -6.68 -8.84 -8.15
C SER A 43 -6.60 -7.95 -6.91
N VAL A 44 -7.29 -8.33 -5.83
CA VAL A 44 -7.37 -7.56 -4.59
C VAL A 44 -6.87 -8.40 -3.43
N THR A 45 -5.94 -7.85 -2.65
CA THR A 45 -5.50 -8.36 -1.36
C THR A 45 -5.95 -7.40 -0.26
N VAL A 46 -6.45 -7.92 0.84
CA VAL A 46 -6.81 -7.14 2.02
C VAL A 46 -5.99 -7.65 3.20
N ILE A 47 -5.30 -6.73 3.87
CA ILE A 47 -4.64 -7.00 5.16
C ILE A 47 -5.54 -6.39 6.23
N THR A 48 -6.10 -7.21 7.09
CA THR A 48 -7.05 -6.80 8.13
C THR A 48 -6.33 -6.30 9.39
N ALA A 49 -7.04 -5.56 10.26
CA ALA A 49 -6.50 -5.13 11.57
C ALA A 49 -5.96 -6.29 12.41
N SER A 50 -6.63 -7.46 12.38
CA SER A 50 -6.17 -8.65 13.10
C SER A 50 -4.87 -9.21 12.55
N GLU A 51 -4.67 -9.18 11.23
CA GLU A 51 -3.43 -9.57 10.58
C GLU A 51 -2.30 -8.58 10.86
N ILE A 52 -2.60 -7.28 10.85
CA ILE A 52 -1.66 -6.22 11.22
C ILE A 52 -1.19 -6.41 12.68
N GLU A 53 -2.11 -6.60 13.62
CA GLU A 53 -1.78 -6.83 15.03
C GLU A 53 -0.95 -8.10 15.24
N ALA A 54 -1.23 -9.16 14.46
CA ALA A 54 -0.53 -10.43 14.52
C ALA A 54 0.77 -10.50 13.70
N SER A 55 1.09 -9.50 12.87
CA SER A 55 2.26 -9.53 12.00
C SER A 55 3.58 -9.30 12.74
N GLY A 56 3.54 -8.54 13.81
CA GLY A 56 4.73 -8.08 14.51
C GLY A 56 5.45 -6.89 13.85
N PHE A 57 5.01 -6.44 12.69
CA PHE A 57 5.59 -5.30 11.99
C PHE A 57 5.22 -3.96 12.64
N THR A 58 6.00 -2.93 12.35
CA THR A 58 5.85 -1.57 12.89
C THR A 58 5.36 -0.61 11.82
N THR A 59 5.83 -0.77 10.58
CA THR A 59 5.56 0.14 9.47
C THR A 59 4.70 -0.51 8.38
N VAL A 60 4.05 0.34 7.57
CA VAL A 60 3.27 -0.12 6.41
C VAL A 60 4.18 -0.78 5.38
N SER A 61 5.38 -0.26 5.14
CA SER A 61 6.32 -0.84 4.18
C SER A 61 6.72 -2.28 4.55
N GLU A 62 6.92 -2.57 5.83
CA GLU A 62 7.25 -3.93 6.29
C GLU A 62 6.11 -4.93 6.00
N ILE A 63 4.86 -4.58 6.30
CA ILE A 63 3.74 -5.51 6.12
C ILE A 63 3.39 -5.70 4.64
N LEU A 64 3.62 -4.71 3.78
CA LEU A 64 3.40 -4.82 2.34
C LEU A 64 4.28 -5.90 1.71
N ASN A 65 5.47 -6.20 2.26
CA ASN A 65 6.33 -7.31 1.83
C ASN A 65 5.73 -8.71 2.09
N THR A 66 4.59 -8.81 2.77
CA THR A 66 3.85 -10.07 2.90
C THR A 66 2.86 -10.33 1.77
N VAL A 67 2.64 -9.33 0.91
CA VAL A 67 1.67 -9.38 -0.18
C VAL A 67 2.34 -9.89 -1.46
N PRO A 68 1.77 -10.93 -2.12
CA PRO A 68 2.29 -11.37 -3.40
C PRO A 68 2.28 -10.21 -4.40
N GLY A 69 3.35 -10.08 -5.20
CA GLY A 69 3.50 -9.02 -6.20
C GLY A 69 4.08 -7.71 -5.66
N ILE A 70 4.34 -7.57 -4.37
CA ILE A 70 4.95 -6.37 -3.80
C ILE A 70 6.35 -6.67 -3.24
N ASN A 71 7.30 -5.79 -3.57
CA ASN A 71 8.62 -5.70 -2.93
C ASN A 71 8.83 -4.24 -2.47
N ALA A 72 8.85 -4.01 -1.16
CA ALA A 72 9.16 -2.71 -0.58
C ALA A 72 10.55 -2.77 0.06
N VAL A 73 11.48 -1.99 -0.47
CA VAL A 73 12.87 -1.90 0.01
C VAL A 73 13.08 -0.57 0.73
N SER A 74 13.77 -0.61 1.86
CA SER A 74 13.99 0.54 2.73
C SER A 74 15.47 0.72 3.07
N ALA A 75 15.89 1.99 3.17
CA ALA A 75 17.21 2.40 3.63
C ALA A 75 17.21 2.68 5.15
N GLY A 76 16.70 1.76 5.97
CA GLY A 76 16.62 1.91 7.42
C GLY A 76 15.30 2.53 7.92
N PHE A 77 15.22 2.81 9.23
CA PHE A 77 14.03 3.43 9.84
C PHE A 77 13.80 4.85 9.33
N GLY A 78 12.60 5.13 8.82
CA GLY A 78 12.25 6.45 8.28
C GLY A 78 12.99 6.83 6.99
N GLY A 79 13.95 6.03 6.55
CA GLY A 79 14.72 6.22 5.32
C GLY A 79 13.86 6.01 4.07
N SER A 80 14.35 6.44 2.92
CA SER A 80 13.63 6.30 1.65
C SER A 80 13.13 4.88 1.41
N VAL A 81 11.86 4.77 1.01
CA VAL A 81 11.23 3.51 0.62
C VAL A 81 10.96 3.52 -0.87
N SER A 82 11.36 2.46 -1.56
CA SER A 82 10.91 2.16 -2.93
C SER A 82 10.00 0.93 -2.88
N MET A 83 8.79 1.05 -3.41
CA MET A 83 7.82 -0.04 -3.45
C MET A 83 7.55 -0.44 -4.90
N PHE A 84 7.89 -1.68 -5.22
CA PHE A 84 7.73 -2.24 -6.56
C PHE A 84 6.52 -3.18 -6.59
N ALA A 85 5.47 -2.78 -7.29
CA ALA A 85 4.28 -3.59 -7.48
C ALA A 85 4.34 -4.30 -8.82
N ARG A 86 4.42 -5.65 -8.84
CA ARG A 86 4.58 -6.46 -10.06
C ARG A 86 5.75 -6.00 -10.95
N GLY A 87 6.83 -5.54 -10.32
CA GLY A 87 8.01 -5.03 -11.03
C GLY A 87 7.89 -3.61 -11.59
N HIS A 88 6.76 -2.91 -11.39
CA HIS A 88 6.62 -1.48 -11.73
C HIS A 88 7.44 -0.61 -10.77
N ASP A 89 7.85 0.57 -11.24
CA ASP A 89 8.52 1.56 -10.41
C ASP A 89 7.62 2.14 -9.31
N SER A 90 8.21 2.67 -8.25
CA SER A 90 7.49 3.11 -7.05
C SER A 90 6.44 4.19 -7.34
N ASP A 91 6.74 5.09 -8.25
CA ASP A 91 5.89 6.20 -8.67
C ASP A 91 4.75 5.78 -9.63
N MET A 92 4.78 4.52 -10.10
CA MET A 92 3.69 3.92 -10.89
C MET A 92 2.60 3.27 -10.01
N THR A 93 2.74 3.34 -8.69
CA THR A 93 1.75 2.79 -7.75
C THR A 93 1.21 3.90 -6.87
N LYS A 94 -0.10 4.06 -6.88
CA LYS A 94 -0.76 5.06 -6.06
C LYS A 94 -0.89 4.60 -4.62
N ILE A 95 -0.40 5.41 -3.68
CA ILE A 95 -0.56 5.20 -2.25
C ILE A 95 -1.63 6.16 -1.74
N MET A 96 -2.59 5.66 -0.98
CA MET A 96 -3.67 6.47 -0.43
C MET A 96 -3.86 6.20 1.06
N LEU A 97 -4.28 7.23 1.80
CA LEU A 97 -4.75 7.14 3.18
C LEU A 97 -6.22 7.56 3.22
N ASP A 98 -7.13 6.63 3.52
CA ASP A 98 -8.58 6.87 3.47
C ASP A 98 -9.07 7.46 2.14
N GLY A 99 -8.36 7.22 1.04
CA GLY A 99 -8.62 7.76 -0.29
C GLY A 99 -7.93 9.11 -0.59
N ILE A 100 -7.20 9.69 0.36
CA ILE A 100 -6.35 10.88 0.15
C ILE A 100 -5.07 10.44 -0.57
N ASP A 101 -4.66 11.14 -1.60
CA ASP A 101 -3.42 10.88 -2.35
C ASP A 101 -2.19 11.19 -1.49
N LEU A 102 -1.28 10.22 -1.33
CA LEU A 102 -0.03 10.35 -0.60
C LEU A 102 1.21 10.42 -1.52
N ASN A 103 1.02 10.45 -2.83
CA ASN A 103 2.11 10.59 -3.77
C ASN A 103 2.57 12.06 -3.79
N ASP A 104 3.81 12.28 -3.33
CA ASP A 104 4.44 13.60 -3.27
C ASP A 104 4.92 14.04 -4.66
N PRO A 105 4.34 15.08 -5.27
CA PRO A 105 4.72 15.53 -6.61
C PRO A 105 6.14 16.09 -6.70
N SER A 106 6.80 16.40 -5.58
CA SER A 106 8.21 16.79 -5.56
C SER A 106 9.18 15.60 -5.55
N ALA A 107 8.67 14.38 -5.31
CA ALA A 107 9.47 13.16 -5.27
C ALA A 107 9.72 12.60 -6.67
N PHE A 108 10.74 11.77 -6.79
CA PHE A 108 11.13 11.06 -8.01
C PHE A 108 11.63 9.66 -7.65
N GLY A 109 10.98 8.64 -8.21
CA GLY A 109 11.36 7.22 -8.08
C GLY A 109 11.25 6.62 -6.68
N THR A 110 10.71 7.34 -5.69
CA THR A 110 10.52 6.88 -4.30
C THR A 110 9.17 7.31 -3.74
N THR A 111 8.76 6.70 -2.63
CA THR A 111 7.52 7.04 -1.92
C THR A 111 7.86 7.53 -0.50
N PRO A 112 8.27 8.81 -0.31
CA PRO A 112 8.79 9.31 0.97
C PRO A 112 7.83 9.10 2.14
N VAL A 113 6.54 9.31 1.93
CA VAL A 113 5.52 9.16 2.97
C VAL A 113 5.39 7.71 3.45
N LEU A 114 5.59 6.72 2.57
CA LEU A 114 5.51 5.31 2.94
C LEU A 114 6.58 4.92 3.99
N ALA A 115 7.69 5.65 4.04
CA ALA A 115 8.76 5.45 5.01
C ALA A 115 8.33 5.80 6.46
N THR A 116 7.36 6.70 6.61
CA THR A 116 6.92 7.22 7.91
C THR A 116 5.60 6.63 8.39
N LEU A 117 4.85 5.92 7.52
CA LEU A 117 3.55 5.36 7.87
C LEU A 117 3.66 4.19 8.83
N MET A 118 3.20 4.43 10.07
CA MET A 118 3.14 3.40 11.12
C MET A 118 1.84 2.60 11.06
N LEU A 119 1.89 1.32 11.47
CA LEU A 119 0.73 0.40 11.48
C LEU A 119 -0.29 0.66 12.59
N ASN A 120 0.00 1.54 13.53
CA ASN A 120 -0.96 1.92 14.56
C ASN A 120 -2.14 2.69 13.94
N ASN A 121 -3.35 2.45 14.43
CA ASN A 121 -4.59 3.08 13.93
C ASN A 121 -5.02 2.69 12.51
N ILE A 122 -4.55 1.55 11.96
CA ILE A 122 -5.00 1.05 10.66
C ILE A 122 -6.05 -0.05 10.87
N GLU A 123 -7.18 0.06 10.15
CA GLU A 123 -8.26 -0.93 10.14
C GLU A 123 -8.01 -2.01 9.10
N GLN A 124 -7.63 -1.60 7.90
CA GLN A 124 -7.26 -2.52 6.83
C GLN A 124 -6.39 -1.81 5.79
N ILE A 125 -5.65 -2.59 5.03
CA ILE A 125 -4.94 -2.12 3.84
C ILE A 125 -5.53 -2.87 2.65
N GLU A 126 -6.09 -2.14 1.68
CA GLU A 126 -6.57 -2.68 0.41
C GLU A 126 -5.51 -2.50 -0.66
N ILE A 127 -5.07 -3.58 -1.26
CA ILE A 127 -4.09 -3.59 -2.33
C ILE A 127 -4.76 -4.11 -3.59
N VAL A 128 -4.77 -3.30 -4.64
CA VAL A 128 -5.32 -3.66 -5.95
C VAL A 128 -4.20 -3.57 -6.97
N LEU A 129 -3.75 -4.70 -7.48
CA LEU A 129 -2.64 -4.77 -8.43
C LEU A 129 -3.12 -4.75 -9.88
N GLY A 130 -2.26 -4.24 -10.78
CA GLY A 130 -2.55 -3.98 -12.19
C GLY A 130 -3.17 -2.60 -12.43
N PRO A 131 -3.46 -2.21 -13.69
CA PRO A 131 -3.92 -0.86 -14.05
C PRO A 131 -5.21 -0.46 -13.34
N GLN A 132 -5.15 0.61 -12.53
CA GLN A 132 -6.26 1.14 -11.73
C GLN A 132 -6.58 2.61 -12.02
N SER A 133 -6.00 3.18 -13.06
CA SER A 133 -6.15 4.61 -13.38
C SER A 133 -7.60 5.05 -13.63
N LEU A 134 -8.51 4.13 -13.94
CA LEU A 134 -9.94 4.42 -14.09
C LEU A 134 -10.53 5.12 -12.85
N ILE A 135 -10.26 4.61 -11.64
CA ILE A 135 -10.83 5.12 -10.39
C ILE A 135 -9.83 6.00 -9.64
N ALA A 136 -8.56 5.58 -9.60
CA ALA A 136 -7.54 6.25 -8.82
C ALA A 136 -6.87 7.41 -9.57
N GLY A 137 -7.10 7.55 -10.88
CA GLY A 137 -6.46 8.56 -11.72
C GLY A 137 -5.04 8.21 -12.12
N ALA A 138 -4.24 9.22 -12.45
CA ALA A 138 -2.83 9.05 -12.77
C ALA A 138 -2.06 8.33 -11.67
N ASP A 139 -0.88 7.79 -12.00
CA ASP A 139 0.07 7.09 -11.10
C ASP A 139 -0.38 5.70 -10.61
N ALA A 140 -1.54 5.19 -11.07
CA ALA A 140 -2.06 3.88 -10.71
C ALA A 140 -1.85 2.83 -11.82
N MET A 141 -0.67 2.83 -12.45
CA MET A 141 -0.30 1.88 -13.52
C MET A 141 0.01 0.49 -12.97
N GLY A 142 0.80 0.40 -11.90
CA GLY A 142 1.15 -0.84 -11.20
C GLY A 142 0.08 -1.28 -10.20
N GLY A 143 -0.75 -0.34 -9.73
CA GLY A 143 -1.82 -0.62 -8.78
C GLY A 143 -2.10 0.51 -7.81
N VAL A 144 -2.86 0.18 -6.77
CA VAL A 144 -3.24 1.08 -5.68
C VAL A 144 -3.06 0.38 -4.35
N VAL A 145 -2.47 1.07 -3.39
CA VAL A 145 -2.45 0.70 -1.96
C VAL A 145 -3.26 1.73 -1.20
N ASN A 146 -4.42 1.36 -0.69
CA ASN A 146 -5.26 2.24 0.12
C ASN A 146 -5.24 1.80 1.59
N ILE A 147 -4.69 2.65 2.43
CA ILE A 147 -4.55 2.45 3.87
C ILE A 147 -5.78 3.06 4.52
N ILE A 148 -6.59 2.24 5.18
CA ILE A 148 -7.86 2.66 5.79
C ILE A 148 -7.67 2.72 7.30
N THR A 149 -7.90 3.88 7.89
CA THR A 149 -7.74 4.10 9.33
C THR A 149 -8.91 3.57 10.14
N LYS A 150 -8.62 3.21 11.41
CA LYS A 150 -9.65 2.79 12.36
C LYS A 150 -10.61 3.93 12.65
N LYS A 151 -11.87 3.73 12.29
CA LYS A 151 -12.98 4.62 12.67
C LYS A 151 -13.72 4.07 13.88
N ASN A 152 -12.96 3.54 14.86
CA ASN A 152 -13.54 2.92 16.03
C ASN A 152 -13.89 3.98 17.07
N PHE A 153 -15.10 4.51 16.97
CA PHE A 153 -15.61 5.59 17.83
C PHE A 153 -16.06 5.12 19.21
N ASN A 154 -16.21 3.80 19.43
CA ASN A 154 -16.75 3.22 20.66
C ASN A 154 -15.70 2.58 21.57
N ALA A 155 -14.43 2.62 21.22
CA ALA A 155 -13.36 1.99 21.99
C ALA A 155 -12.14 2.89 22.09
N SER A 156 -11.56 2.92 23.26
CA SER A 156 -10.32 3.63 23.52
C SER A 156 -9.20 2.65 23.88
N LYS A 157 -7.99 2.94 23.41
CA LYS A 157 -6.80 2.09 23.62
C LYS A 157 -5.57 2.96 23.83
N VAL A 158 -4.73 2.61 24.77
CA VAL A 158 -3.35 3.09 24.86
C VAL A 158 -2.40 1.92 24.66
N SER A 159 -1.28 2.18 24.00
CA SER A 159 -0.26 1.17 23.74
C SER A 159 1.11 1.79 23.92
N ALA A 160 2.04 1.03 24.46
CA ALA A 160 3.44 1.42 24.52
C ALA A 160 4.32 0.21 24.31
N TYR A 161 5.45 0.36 23.63
CA TYR A 161 6.49 -0.66 23.57
C TYR A 161 7.88 -0.03 23.61
N SER A 162 8.85 -0.83 24.04
CA SER A 162 10.26 -0.45 23.99
C SER A 162 11.11 -1.67 23.67
N GLY A 163 12.29 -1.45 23.09
CA GLY A 163 13.14 -2.56 22.66
C GLY A 163 14.55 -2.15 22.23
N SER A 164 15.10 -2.96 21.35
CA SER A 164 16.44 -2.82 20.81
C SER A 164 16.67 -1.44 20.19
N ASN A 165 17.92 -1.03 20.04
CA ASN A 165 18.37 0.22 19.43
C ASN A 165 17.78 1.47 20.09
N GLY A 166 17.39 1.41 21.38
CA GLY A 166 16.73 2.50 22.07
C GLY A 166 15.35 2.83 21.51
N THR A 167 14.73 1.91 20.80
CA THR A 167 13.40 2.08 20.22
C THR A 167 12.34 2.17 21.29
N SER A 168 11.44 3.12 21.16
CA SER A 168 10.23 3.26 21.98
C SER A 168 9.09 3.82 21.14
N ASN A 169 7.88 3.39 21.48
CA ASN A 169 6.65 3.93 20.91
C ASN A 169 5.60 4.07 22.01
N ALA A 170 4.82 5.14 21.92
CA ALA A 170 3.63 5.34 22.74
C ALA A 170 2.51 5.84 21.85
N SER A 171 1.35 5.19 21.92
CA SER A 171 0.18 5.61 21.14
C SER A 171 -1.08 5.60 21.97
N SER A 172 -2.01 6.50 21.64
CA SER A 172 -3.33 6.62 22.23
C SER A 172 -4.36 6.75 21.13
N ASN A 173 -5.38 5.91 21.18
CA ASN A 173 -6.56 6.01 20.33
C ASN A 173 -7.78 6.23 21.24
N LEU A 174 -8.48 7.33 21.04
CA LEU A 174 -9.62 7.76 21.86
C LEU A 174 -10.86 7.85 20.98
N GLY A 175 -11.85 6.99 21.24
CA GLY A 175 -13.14 6.98 20.57
C GLY A 175 -14.22 7.63 21.43
N PHE A 176 -15.11 8.37 20.79
CA PHE A 176 -16.22 9.06 21.46
C PHE A 176 -17.45 9.13 20.56
N VAL A 177 -18.60 8.78 21.11
CA VAL A 177 -19.91 8.87 20.43
C VAL A 177 -20.90 9.59 21.31
N GLN A 178 -21.43 10.71 20.83
CA GLN A 178 -22.48 11.45 21.51
C GLN A 178 -23.36 12.20 20.51
N ASP A 179 -24.67 12.12 20.66
CA ASP A 179 -25.69 12.85 19.88
C ASP A 179 -25.51 12.70 18.35
N GLY A 180 -25.09 11.50 17.91
CA GLY A 180 -24.79 11.15 16.52
C GLY A 180 -23.48 11.71 16.00
N PHE A 181 -22.67 12.41 16.80
CA PHE A 181 -21.27 12.67 16.52
C PHE A 181 -20.43 11.46 16.88
N GLN A 182 -19.58 11.07 15.98
CA GLN A 182 -18.61 10.00 16.15
C GLN A 182 -17.22 10.63 15.95
N VAL A 183 -16.40 10.61 16.99
CA VAL A 183 -15.06 11.24 16.99
C VAL A 183 -14.02 10.18 17.33
N ASN A 184 -12.92 10.17 16.59
CA ASN A 184 -11.73 9.39 16.89
C ASN A 184 -10.51 10.29 16.88
N LEU A 185 -9.72 10.24 17.95
CA LEU A 185 -8.45 10.95 18.08
C LEU A 185 -7.35 9.92 18.28
N ASN A 186 -6.32 9.97 17.45
CA ASN A 186 -5.12 9.15 17.61
C ASN A 186 -3.88 10.04 17.74
N ILE A 187 -3.03 9.72 18.73
CA ILE A 187 -1.73 10.36 18.95
C ILE A 187 -0.70 9.24 18.99
N ASN A 188 0.43 9.43 18.32
CA ASN A 188 1.54 8.49 18.33
C ASN A 188 2.88 9.22 18.42
N GLU A 189 3.77 8.68 19.23
CA GLU A 189 5.17 9.07 19.35
C GLU A 189 6.04 7.85 19.14
N PHE A 190 6.94 7.92 18.18
CA PHE A 190 7.92 6.88 17.88
C PHE A 190 9.33 7.44 17.94
N LYS A 191 10.27 6.69 18.50
CA LYS A 191 11.67 7.06 18.56
C LYS A 191 12.57 5.85 18.51
N THR A 192 13.66 5.93 17.74
CA THR A 192 14.74 4.94 17.72
C THR A 192 16.08 5.61 17.49
N LYS A 193 17.14 5.04 18.04
CA LYS A 193 18.52 5.44 17.69
C LYS A 193 18.98 4.83 16.36
N GLY A 194 18.16 3.92 15.79
CA GLY A 194 18.46 3.28 14.53
C GLY A 194 19.67 2.35 14.53
N ILE A 195 20.26 2.25 13.38
CA ILE A 195 21.52 1.54 13.10
C ILE A 195 22.38 2.48 12.25
N ASN A 196 23.65 2.17 12.02
CA ASN A 196 24.37 2.78 10.92
C ASN A 196 23.75 2.25 9.62
N VAL A 197 23.05 3.12 8.87
CA VAL A 197 22.26 2.71 7.68
C VAL A 197 23.13 2.50 6.44
N ARG A 198 24.41 2.86 6.48
CA ARG A 198 25.32 2.72 5.35
C ARG A 198 26.69 2.25 5.75
N THR A 199 27.20 1.20 5.08
CA THR A 199 28.55 0.66 5.35
C THR A 199 29.68 1.57 4.88
N ALA A 200 29.41 2.46 3.93
CA ALA A 200 30.37 3.44 3.40
C ALA A 200 29.96 4.85 3.85
N GLY A 201 30.51 5.35 4.92
CA GLY A 201 30.16 6.66 5.47
C GLY A 201 30.90 6.91 6.77
N ASN A 202 30.18 7.23 7.79
CA ASN A 202 30.65 7.29 9.17
C ASN A 202 30.19 6.01 9.93
N ASP A 203 30.52 5.91 11.21
CA ASP A 203 30.16 4.76 12.06
C ASP A 203 29.10 5.16 13.11
N ASP A 204 28.39 6.30 12.95
CA ASP A 204 27.33 6.69 13.87
C ASP A 204 26.02 5.93 13.65
N LEU A 205 25.08 6.15 14.52
CA LEU A 205 23.76 5.56 14.40
C LEU A 205 22.80 6.59 13.80
N ASP A 206 22.08 6.16 12.78
CA ASP A 206 21.07 6.97 12.10
C ASP A 206 19.72 6.76 12.76
N GLY A 207 19.33 7.74 13.54
CA GLY A 207 18.09 7.72 14.30
C GLY A 207 16.88 8.14 13.48
N PHE A 208 15.71 7.76 14.01
CA PHE A 208 14.43 8.23 13.50
C PHE A 208 13.51 8.57 14.68
N ASP A 209 12.92 9.75 14.66
CA ASP A 209 11.84 10.11 15.57
C ASP A 209 10.66 10.71 14.80
N GLN A 210 9.44 10.41 15.26
CA GLN A 210 8.21 10.84 14.62
C GLN A 210 7.10 11.02 15.66
N SER A 211 6.37 12.13 15.54
CA SER A 211 5.08 12.36 16.17
C SER A 211 3.97 12.37 15.13
N SER A 212 2.81 11.83 15.46
CA SER A 212 1.64 11.95 14.61
C SER A 212 0.36 12.20 15.41
N LEU A 213 -0.53 13.00 14.80
CA LEU A 213 -1.85 13.31 15.28
C LEU A 213 -2.86 13.00 14.19
N SER A 214 -3.87 12.17 14.48
CA SER A 214 -4.99 11.95 13.56
C SER A 214 -6.31 12.25 14.25
N PHE A 215 -7.22 12.84 13.51
CA PHE A 215 -8.57 13.18 13.96
C PHE A 215 -9.57 12.76 12.90
N ASN A 216 -10.58 11.97 13.28
CA ASN A 216 -11.68 11.60 12.43
C ASN A 216 -13.01 12.01 13.09
N LEU A 217 -13.88 12.63 12.31
CA LEU A 217 -15.23 13.00 12.70
C LEU A 217 -16.20 12.43 11.66
N ASN A 218 -17.28 11.82 12.14
CA ASN A 218 -18.43 11.44 11.33
C ASN A 218 -19.69 11.93 12.00
N LYS A 219 -20.63 12.43 11.20
CA LYS A 219 -21.95 12.88 11.66
C LYS A 219 -23.01 12.52 10.64
N ASP A 220 -23.95 11.68 11.08
CA ASP A 220 -25.17 11.38 10.33
C ASP A 220 -26.24 12.42 10.62
N PHE A 221 -26.75 13.02 9.55
CA PHE A 221 -27.96 13.83 9.52
C PHE A 221 -29.05 13.05 8.80
N GLU A 222 -30.31 13.51 8.87
CA GLU A 222 -31.44 12.81 8.22
C GLU A 222 -31.25 12.69 6.68
N GLU A 223 -30.69 13.71 6.04
CA GLU A 223 -30.58 13.81 4.58
C GLU A 223 -29.17 13.54 4.04
N PHE A 224 -28.14 13.68 4.88
CA PHE A 224 -26.75 13.52 4.47
C PHE A 224 -25.85 13.07 5.62
N THR A 225 -24.71 12.48 5.28
CA THR A 225 -23.62 12.17 6.23
C THR A 225 -22.44 13.08 5.93
N PHE A 226 -21.87 13.69 6.96
CA PHE A 226 -20.63 14.47 6.88
C PHE A 226 -19.49 13.68 7.51
N ASP A 227 -18.33 13.64 6.84
CA ASP A 227 -17.09 13.11 7.40
C ASP A 227 -15.93 14.11 7.24
N LEU A 228 -15.05 14.11 8.23
CA LEU A 228 -13.81 14.87 8.24
C LEU A 228 -12.69 13.97 8.75
N SER A 229 -11.59 13.91 8.03
CA SER A 229 -10.36 13.23 8.43
C SER A 229 -9.20 14.21 8.34
N PHE A 230 -8.40 14.27 9.37
CA PHE A 230 -7.18 15.07 9.44
C PHE A 230 -6.06 14.20 9.98
N LYS A 231 -4.87 14.31 9.39
CA LYS A 231 -3.66 13.69 9.93
C LYS A 231 -2.47 14.63 9.71
N ASN A 232 -1.65 14.80 10.75
CA ASN A 232 -0.33 15.41 10.64
C ASN A 232 0.71 14.41 11.14
N GLU A 233 1.83 14.34 10.44
CA GLU A 233 3.02 13.56 10.79
C GLU A 233 4.23 14.46 10.68
N ALA A 234 4.98 14.61 11.79
CA ALA A 234 6.22 15.37 11.81
C ALA A 234 7.34 14.52 12.41
N GLY A 235 8.53 14.55 11.80
CA GLY A 235 9.63 13.73 12.28
C GLY A 235 10.96 14.06 11.65
N ARG A 236 12.01 13.50 12.24
CA ARG A 236 13.38 13.59 11.75
C ARG A 236 13.91 12.20 11.44
N VAL A 237 14.54 12.07 10.28
CA VAL A 237 15.32 10.91 9.89
C VAL A 237 16.78 11.30 9.69
N GLU A 238 17.68 10.59 10.35
CA GLU A 238 19.12 10.70 10.12
C GLU A 238 19.51 9.68 9.03
N PHE A 239 20.51 10.01 8.21
CA PHE A 239 20.98 9.14 7.14
C PHE A 239 22.40 9.50 6.73
N ASP A 240 23.04 8.60 5.96
CA ASP A 240 24.39 8.78 5.44
C ASP A 240 24.44 9.09 3.95
N GLU A 241 25.35 9.95 3.55
CA GLU A 241 25.78 10.10 2.16
C GLU A 241 26.99 9.18 1.84
N SER A 242 27.37 9.07 0.55
CA SER A 242 28.39 8.12 0.05
C SER A 242 29.84 8.38 0.50
N VAL A 243 30.11 9.38 1.31
CA VAL A 243 31.45 9.75 1.78
C VAL A 243 31.41 10.13 3.25
N SER A 244 32.50 9.79 3.97
CA SER A 244 32.65 10.11 5.37
C SER A 244 32.44 11.60 5.64
N GLN A 245 31.64 11.91 6.65
CA GLN A 245 31.20 13.24 7.00
C GLN A 245 31.48 13.55 8.47
N SER A 246 31.72 14.83 8.74
CA SER A 246 31.94 15.32 10.09
C SER A 246 30.68 15.93 10.73
N ASN A 247 29.63 16.17 9.93
CA ASN A 247 28.37 16.76 10.39
C ASN A 247 27.23 15.77 10.24
N PRO A 248 26.27 15.74 11.17
CA PRO A 248 25.04 14.95 11.01
C PRO A 248 24.30 15.34 9.74
N ILE A 249 23.82 14.35 9.00
CA ILE A 249 22.94 14.50 7.86
C ILE A 249 21.57 14.00 8.28
N TYR A 250 20.55 14.78 8.00
CA TYR A 250 19.18 14.42 8.38
C TYR A 250 18.17 15.14 7.48
N ALA A 251 16.95 14.64 7.48
CA ALA A 251 15.80 15.34 6.93
C ALA A 251 14.73 15.53 8.02
N ASP A 252 14.18 16.74 8.06
CA ASP A 252 12.96 17.05 8.79
C ASP A 252 11.79 16.96 7.81
N ASN A 253 10.77 16.15 8.16
CA ASN A 253 9.57 15.94 7.38
C ASN A 253 8.36 16.41 8.19
N ASP A 254 7.45 17.14 7.55
CA ASP A 254 6.14 17.50 8.08
C ASP A 254 5.08 17.30 7.01
N TYR A 255 4.18 16.34 7.22
CA TYR A 255 3.13 15.98 6.27
C TYR A 255 1.77 16.23 6.89
N THR A 256 0.89 16.91 6.16
CA THR A 256 -0.48 17.17 6.59
C THR A 256 -1.47 16.67 5.54
N PHE A 257 -2.47 15.90 5.99
CA PHE A 257 -3.50 15.32 5.16
C PHE A 257 -4.87 15.71 5.69
N LEU A 258 -5.73 16.21 4.80
CA LEU A 258 -7.09 16.62 5.12
C LEU A 258 -8.07 16.02 4.10
N LYS A 259 -9.17 15.48 4.61
CA LYS A 259 -10.33 15.11 3.80
C LYS A 259 -11.60 15.62 4.45
N ALA A 260 -12.49 16.22 3.66
CA ALA A 260 -13.85 16.55 4.05
C ALA A 260 -14.84 15.98 3.02
N GLY A 261 -15.84 15.23 3.48
CA GLY A 261 -16.79 14.56 2.62
C GLY A 261 -18.23 14.79 3.04
N VAL A 262 -19.13 14.83 2.05
CA VAL A 262 -20.59 14.85 2.25
C VAL A 262 -21.22 13.81 1.35
N ASP A 263 -21.85 12.79 1.95
CA ASP A 263 -22.67 11.81 1.26
C ASP A 263 -24.14 12.23 1.31
N ILE A 264 -24.78 12.34 0.15
CA ILE A 264 -26.17 12.79 -0.01
C ILE A 264 -26.98 11.67 -0.65
N ASN A 265 -28.08 11.26 -0.01
CA ASN A 265 -29.05 10.35 -0.58
C ASN A 265 -30.00 11.10 -1.52
N LEU A 266 -29.70 11.13 -2.83
CA LEU A 266 -30.52 11.83 -3.82
C LEU A 266 -31.87 11.13 -4.05
N SER A 267 -31.90 9.81 -3.98
CA SER A 267 -33.09 8.98 -4.13
C SER A 267 -32.81 7.55 -3.64
N PRO A 268 -33.81 6.65 -3.54
CA PRO A 268 -33.59 5.25 -3.19
C PRO A 268 -32.62 4.47 -4.12
N ILE A 269 -32.36 4.99 -5.32
CA ILE A 269 -31.49 4.34 -6.32
C ILE A 269 -30.22 5.13 -6.61
N ALA A 270 -30.03 6.32 -6.05
CA ALA A 270 -28.90 7.19 -6.34
C ALA A 270 -28.41 7.92 -5.10
N ASN A 271 -27.11 7.88 -4.87
CA ASN A 271 -26.41 8.75 -3.93
C ASN A 271 -25.37 9.60 -4.66
N ALA A 272 -24.97 10.68 -4.06
CA ALA A 272 -23.86 11.50 -4.50
C ALA A 272 -22.91 11.76 -3.32
N ARG A 273 -21.62 11.86 -3.60
CA ARG A 273 -20.59 12.26 -2.66
C ARG A 273 -19.81 13.45 -3.22
N LEU A 274 -19.73 14.51 -2.45
CA LEU A 274 -18.80 15.60 -2.66
C LEU A 274 -17.65 15.43 -1.68
N GLU A 275 -16.41 15.45 -2.17
CA GLU A 275 -15.21 15.21 -1.36
C GLU A 275 -14.11 16.20 -1.74
N TYR A 276 -13.54 16.86 -0.74
CA TYR A 276 -12.34 17.66 -0.85
C TYR A 276 -11.20 16.96 -0.14
N ASN A 277 -10.03 16.91 -0.77
CA ASN A 277 -8.79 16.38 -0.20
C ASN A 277 -7.66 17.39 -0.37
N SER A 278 -6.76 17.46 0.61
CA SER A 278 -5.49 18.19 0.57
C SER A 278 -4.39 17.33 1.18
N SER A 279 -3.24 17.35 0.54
CA SER A 279 -2.00 16.71 1.02
C SER A 279 -0.86 17.71 0.91
N ASP A 280 -0.27 18.08 2.05
CA ASP A 280 0.87 18.99 2.13
C ASP A 280 2.12 18.18 2.53
N PHE A 281 3.22 18.38 1.79
CA PHE A 281 4.49 17.72 2.01
C PHE A 281 5.59 18.78 2.20
N ASP A 282 6.10 18.95 3.41
CA ASP A 282 7.25 19.80 3.70
C ASP A 282 8.44 18.91 4.14
N ARG A 283 9.50 18.91 3.33
CA ARG A 283 10.73 18.17 3.60
C ARG A 283 11.94 19.09 3.50
N LEU A 284 12.72 19.15 4.58
CA LEU A 284 13.98 19.87 4.65
C LEU A 284 15.12 18.87 4.81
N SER A 285 15.91 18.68 3.76
CA SER A 285 17.08 17.81 3.79
C SER A 285 18.35 18.62 4.06
N TYR A 286 19.05 18.27 5.13
CA TYR A 286 20.31 18.89 5.55
C TYR A 286 21.46 17.97 5.14
N GLY A 287 21.92 18.14 3.92
CA GLY A 287 22.98 17.34 3.33
C GLY A 287 24.34 18.06 3.33
N ARG A 288 25.35 17.38 2.81
CA ARG A 288 26.73 17.87 2.69
C ARG A 288 26.86 19.20 1.97
N TYR A 289 26.01 19.45 0.98
CA TYR A 289 26.06 20.66 0.14
C TYR A 289 25.13 21.78 0.62
N GLY A 290 24.53 21.62 1.80
CA GLY A 290 23.61 22.58 2.38
C GLY A 290 22.20 22.03 2.54
N THR A 291 21.26 22.94 2.72
CA THR A 291 19.85 22.59 2.94
C THR A 291 19.11 22.58 1.61
N THR A 292 18.43 21.46 1.32
CA THR A 292 17.51 21.34 0.17
C THR A 292 16.09 21.31 0.72
N LYS A 293 15.23 22.16 0.16
CA LYS A 293 13.82 22.25 0.49
C LYS A 293 13.00 21.58 -0.61
N TYR A 294 12.07 20.72 -0.18
CA TYR A 294 11.01 20.12 -1.01
C TYR A 294 9.68 20.44 -0.33
N TYR A 295 8.94 21.35 -0.87
CA TYR A 295 7.58 21.67 -0.46
C TYR A 295 6.66 21.42 -1.64
N SER A 296 5.61 20.62 -1.44
CA SER A 296 4.60 20.37 -2.46
C SER A 296 3.23 20.17 -1.84
N GLU A 297 2.21 20.46 -2.64
CA GLU A 297 0.81 20.38 -2.24
C GLU A 297 0.00 19.68 -3.34
N VAL A 298 -0.95 18.86 -2.92
CA VAL A 298 -1.95 18.24 -3.81
C VAL A 298 -3.33 18.56 -3.25
N GLU A 299 -4.14 19.25 -4.03
CA GLU A 299 -5.55 19.48 -3.70
C GLU A 299 -6.46 18.80 -4.71
N SER A 300 -7.56 18.22 -4.26
CA SER A 300 -8.59 17.69 -5.16
C SER A 300 -10.00 17.94 -4.66
N LEU A 301 -10.90 18.17 -5.62
CA LEU A 301 -12.34 18.22 -5.38
C LEU A 301 -13.02 17.20 -6.29
N LYS A 302 -13.73 16.24 -5.68
CA LYS A 302 -14.39 15.13 -6.38
C LYS A 302 -15.90 15.20 -6.17
N LEU A 303 -16.66 15.04 -7.25
CA LEU A 303 -18.09 14.77 -7.18
C LEU A 303 -18.36 13.42 -7.83
N THR A 304 -18.84 12.47 -7.05
CA THR A 304 -19.15 11.12 -7.53
C THR A 304 -20.62 10.78 -7.28
N SER A 305 -21.15 9.87 -8.09
CA SER A 305 -22.49 9.34 -7.88
C SER A 305 -22.55 7.86 -8.23
N LYS A 306 -23.14 7.08 -7.34
CA LYS A 306 -23.51 5.69 -7.57
C LYS A 306 -25.00 5.62 -7.85
N VAL A 307 -25.37 5.04 -8.99
CA VAL A 307 -26.74 4.90 -9.46
C VAL A 307 -27.09 3.44 -9.68
N THR A 308 -28.00 2.89 -8.91
CA THR A 308 -28.55 1.54 -9.09
C THR A 308 -29.65 1.59 -10.14
N ILE A 309 -29.29 1.41 -11.41
CA ILE A 309 -30.24 1.49 -12.54
C ILE A 309 -31.33 0.43 -12.44
N ASN A 310 -30.94 -0.79 -12.06
CA ASN A 310 -31.84 -1.91 -11.75
C ASN A 310 -31.08 -2.96 -10.93
N GLN A 311 -31.71 -4.11 -10.64
CA GLN A 311 -31.11 -5.19 -9.83
C GLN A 311 -29.79 -5.73 -10.39
N ASN A 312 -29.56 -5.59 -11.70
CA ASN A 312 -28.41 -6.14 -12.40
C ASN A 312 -27.39 -5.08 -12.85
N ASN A 313 -27.74 -3.79 -12.79
CA ASN A 313 -26.89 -2.71 -13.29
C ASN A 313 -26.68 -1.63 -12.25
N THR A 314 -25.42 -1.33 -11.97
CA THR A 314 -24.98 -0.22 -11.15
C THR A 314 -24.01 0.63 -11.95
N ALA A 315 -24.32 1.91 -12.11
CA ALA A 315 -23.40 2.89 -12.68
C ALA A 315 -22.70 3.67 -11.57
N PHE A 316 -21.45 4.02 -11.81
CA PHE A 316 -20.67 4.94 -10.98
C PHE A 316 -20.05 5.97 -11.89
N ILE A 317 -20.29 7.23 -11.63
CA ILE A 317 -19.82 8.36 -12.43
C ILE A 317 -19.12 9.37 -11.54
N GLY A 318 -18.14 10.07 -12.06
CA GLY A 318 -17.45 11.11 -11.31
C GLY A 318 -16.82 12.18 -12.20
N ILE A 319 -16.63 13.32 -11.56
CA ILE A 319 -15.80 14.41 -12.02
C ILE A 319 -14.84 14.78 -10.90
N GLU A 320 -13.60 15.06 -11.22
CA GLU A 320 -12.55 15.45 -10.30
C GLU A 320 -11.78 16.62 -10.87
N THR A 321 -11.43 17.59 -10.02
CA THR A 321 -10.39 18.57 -10.30
C THR A 321 -9.24 18.31 -9.33
N LYS A 322 -8.02 18.23 -9.84
CA LYS A 322 -6.80 18.07 -9.03
C LYS A 322 -5.82 19.18 -9.39
N SER A 323 -5.18 19.78 -8.41
CA SER A 323 -4.07 20.72 -8.55
C SER A 323 -2.87 20.19 -7.80
N GLU A 324 -1.70 20.27 -8.41
CA GLU A 324 -0.40 19.89 -7.83
C GLU A 324 0.52 21.08 -7.89
N GLU A 325 1.22 21.38 -6.79
CA GLU A 325 2.17 22.51 -6.70
C GLU A 325 3.49 22.02 -6.11
N TYR A 326 4.61 22.59 -6.62
CA TYR A 326 5.95 22.33 -6.10
C TYR A 326 6.71 23.62 -5.86
N ASN A 327 7.10 23.88 -4.61
CA ASN A 327 7.92 24.99 -4.16
C ASN A 327 9.17 24.47 -3.44
N GLY A 328 10.30 24.37 -4.12
CA GLY A 328 11.51 23.80 -3.57
C GLY A 328 12.78 24.55 -3.98
N THR A 329 13.91 24.06 -3.52
CA THR A 329 15.23 24.66 -3.83
C THR A 329 15.47 24.74 -5.35
N TYR A 330 14.94 23.78 -6.11
CA TYR A 330 15.12 23.69 -7.56
C TYR A 330 13.88 24.11 -8.35
N ALA A 331 12.77 24.39 -7.67
CA ALA A 331 11.54 24.83 -8.33
C ALA A 331 11.76 26.19 -9.03
N PRO A 332 11.12 26.42 -10.18
CA PRO A 332 11.13 27.74 -10.81
C PRO A 332 10.51 28.79 -9.87
N THR A 333 10.82 30.05 -10.11
CA THR A 333 10.36 31.17 -9.26
C THR A 333 8.92 31.60 -9.54
N SER A 334 8.28 31.02 -10.55
CA SER A 334 6.89 31.31 -10.96
C SER A 334 6.28 30.12 -11.67
N ASP A 335 5.00 29.92 -11.41
CA ASP A 335 4.14 28.94 -12.11
C ASP A 335 4.62 27.50 -12.02
N ASN A 336 4.51 26.94 -10.80
CA ASN A 336 4.95 25.59 -10.44
C ASN A 336 3.76 24.65 -10.18
N SER A 337 2.59 25.00 -10.68
CA SER A 337 1.36 24.24 -10.47
C SER A 337 0.86 23.63 -11.77
N VAL A 338 0.34 22.42 -11.67
CA VAL A 338 -0.33 21.72 -12.79
C VAL A 338 -1.71 21.32 -12.34
N SER A 339 -2.71 21.62 -13.15
CA SER A 339 -4.10 21.25 -12.91
C SER A 339 -4.57 20.16 -13.86
N THR A 340 -5.40 19.25 -13.34
CA THR A 340 -6.04 18.19 -14.13
C THR A 340 -7.54 18.19 -13.86
N VAL A 341 -8.34 18.11 -14.90
CA VAL A 341 -9.79 17.87 -14.81
C VAL A 341 -10.11 16.50 -15.38
N SER A 342 -10.81 15.69 -14.61
CA SER A 342 -11.07 14.30 -14.96
C SER A 342 -12.56 14.00 -15.00
N TYR A 343 -12.96 13.19 -15.98
CA TYR A 343 -14.31 12.67 -16.12
C TYR A 343 -14.25 11.15 -16.21
N TYR A 344 -15.02 10.44 -15.40
CA TYR A 344 -15.04 8.99 -15.46
C TYR A 344 -16.41 8.40 -15.24
N ALA A 345 -16.63 7.27 -15.87
CA ALA A 345 -17.83 6.48 -15.75
C ALA A 345 -17.54 5.00 -15.84
N GLN A 346 -18.21 4.21 -15.00
CA GLN A 346 -18.18 2.76 -15.08
C GLN A 346 -19.55 2.16 -14.85
N ASN A 347 -19.77 0.98 -15.39
CA ASN A 347 -20.97 0.19 -15.18
C ASN A 347 -20.61 -1.23 -14.72
N GLU A 348 -21.20 -1.65 -13.61
CA GLU A 348 -21.21 -3.03 -13.15
C GLU A 348 -22.47 -3.72 -13.66
N LEU A 349 -22.28 -4.79 -14.44
CA LEU A 349 -23.35 -5.64 -14.96
C LEU A 349 -23.30 -7.01 -14.29
N LYS A 350 -24.29 -7.34 -13.49
CA LYS A 350 -24.56 -8.69 -13.00
C LYS A 350 -25.26 -9.46 -14.12
N PHE A 351 -24.48 -10.09 -15.00
CA PHE A 351 -25.01 -10.86 -16.14
C PHE A 351 -25.93 -12.00 -15.68
N ASN A 352 -25.59 -12.61 -14.56
CA ASN A 352 -26.42 -13.57 -13.83
C ASN A 352 -25.98 -13.59 -12.35
N SER A 353 -26.58 -14.47 -11.53
CA SER A 353 -26.24 -14.60 -10.10
C SER A 353 -24.77 -14.93 -9.82
N ASN A 354 -24.02 -15.40 -10.80
CA ASN A 354 -22.66 -15.94 -10.66
C ASN A 354 -21.61 -15.19 -11.46
N THR A 355 -22.02 -14.33 -12.40
CA THR A 355 -21.11 -13.63 -13.31
C THR A 355 -21.36 -12.14 -13.25
N THR A 356 -20.32 -11.40 -12.97
CA THR A 356 -20.33 -9.93 -12.94
C THR A 356 -19.26 -9.42 -13.90
N PHE A 357 -19.62 -8.44 -14.71
CA PHE A 357 -18.70 -7.66 -15.53
C PHE A 357 -18.68 -6.21 -15.05
N LEU A 358 -17.54 -5.57 -15.18
CA LEU A 358 -17.42 -4.13 -15.01
C LEU A 358 -16.69 -3.57 -16.23
N ALA A 359 -17.20 -2.47 -16.75
CA ALA A 359 -16.56 -1.71 -17.82
C ALA A 359 -16.59 -0.22 -17.48
N GLY A 360 -15.47 0.46 -17.69
CA GLY A 360 -15.36 1.89 -17.42
C GLY A 360 -14.33 2.58 -18.27
N VAL A 361 -14.48 3.90 -18.34
CA VAL A 361 -13.60 4.83 -19.08
C VAL A 361 -13.35 6.07 -18.22
N ARG A 362 -12.16 6.64 -18.35
CA ARG A 362 -11.76 7.91 -17.75
C ARG A 362 -11.03 8.75 -18.80
N ILE A 363 -11.24 10.06 -18.73
CA ILE A 363 -10.51 11.06 -19.52
C ILE A 363 -9.96 12.06 -18.51
N ASP A 364 -8.65 12.25 -18.53
CA ASP A 364 -7.91 13.24 -17.78
C ASP A 364 -7.46 14.35 -18.74
N ASP A 365 -7.92 15.58 -18.52
CA ASP A 365 -7.49 16.79 -19.23
C ASP A 365 -6.45 17.51 -18.36
N ASN A 366 -5.18 17.22 -18.62
CA ASN A 366 -4.05 17.76 -17.89
C ASN A 366 -3.54 19.03 -18.56
N GLN A 367 -3.28 20.07 -17.78
CA GLN A 367 -2.89 21.39 -18.27
C GLN A 367 -1.60 21.37 -19.10
N GLU A 368 -0.61 20.54 -18.75
CA GLU A 368 0.70 20.46 -19.41
C GLU A 368 0.73 19.39 -20.50
N PHE A 369 0.09 18.25 -20.25
CA PHE A 369 0.21 17.07 -21.10
C PHE A 369 -1.03 16.78 -21.95
N GLY A 370 -2.10 17.59 -21.81
CA GLY A 370 -3.33 17.44 -22.61
C GLY A 370 -4.21 16.27 -22.18
N ASN A 371 -4.96 15.72 -23.12
CA ASN A 371 -5.98 14.72 -22.84
C ASN A 371 -5.44 13.30 -22.90
N HIS A 372 -5.65 12.52 -21.83
CA HIS A 372 -5.32 11.11 -21.75
C HIS A 372 -6.54 10.27 -21.38
N GLY A 373 -6.79 9.24 -22.17
CA GLY A 373 -7.93 8.33 -21.98
C GLY A 373 -7.48 6.99 -21.42
N THR A 374 -8.12 6.53 -20.34
CA THR A 374 -7.91 5.19 -19.81
C THR A 374 -9.20 4.40 -19.74
N TYR A 375 -9.11 3.08 -19.81
CA TYR A 375 -10.25 2.18 -19.67
C TYR A 375 -9.91 0.97 -18.81
N ARG A 376 -10.94 0.34 -18.27
CA ARG A 376 -10.81 -0.94 -17.56
C ARG A 376 -12.03 -1.81 -17.81
N LEU A 377 -11.77 -3.10 -18.06
CA LEU A 377 -12.76 -4.15 -18.13
C LEU A 377 -12.40 -5.22 -17.12
N THR A 378 -13.36 -5.65 -16.30
CA THR A 378 -13.15 -6.78 -15.39
C THR A 378 -14.26 -7.81 -15.50
N ALA A 379 -13.94 -9.05 -15.19
CA ALA A 379 -14.89 -10.13 -15.10
C ALA A 379 -14.67 -10.98 -13.85
N ASN A 380 -15.75 -11.35 -13.19
CA ASN A 380 -15.77 -12.27 -12.08
C ASN A 380 -16.79 -13.36 -12.33
N HIS A 381 -16.40 -14.63 -12.15
CA HIS A 381 -17.30 -15.77 -12.29
C HIS A 381 -17.15 -16.75 -11.14
N VAL A 382 -18.22 -16.94 -10.38
CA VAL A 382 -18.32 -17.98 -9.33
C VAL A 382 -18.84 -19.26 -9.96
N SER A 383 -18.02 -20.31 -10.03
CA SER A 383 -18.37 -21.55 -10.67
C SER A 383 -19.48 -22.32 -9.91
N ARG A 384 -20.51 -22.76 -10.64
CA ARG A 384 -21.51 -23.68 -10.10
C ARG A 384 -21.10 -25.15 -10.22
N GLN A 385 -20.23 -25.45 -11.18
CA GLN A 385 -19.79 -26.83 -11.45
C GLN A 385 -18.67 -27.26 -10.49
N MET A 386 -17.84 -26.29 -10.06
CA MET A 386 -16.79 -26.48 -9.06
C MET A 386 -17.06 -25.53 -7.89
N PRO A 387 -17.81 -25.96 -6.87
CA PRO A 387 -18.11 -25.13 -5.71
C PRO A 387 -16.84 -24.62 -5.04
N GLY A 388 -16.80 -23.31 -4.75
CA GLY A 388 -15.63 -22.64 -4.18
C GLY A 388 -14.66 -22.03 -5.20
N LEU A 389 -14.78 -22.36 -6.50
CA LEU A 389 -13.95 -21.76 -7.54
C LEU A 389 -14.52 -20.41 -8.01
N ILE A 390 -13.68 -19.38 -7.96
CA ILE A 390 -13.92 -18.05 -8.49
C ILE A 390 -12.86 -17.78 -9.56
N LEU A 391 -13.28 -17.42 -10.76
CA LEU A 391 -12.42 -16.94 -11.84
C LEU A 391 -12.48 -15.41 -11.88
N LYS A 392 -11.33 -14.77 -12.04
CA LYS A 392 -11.19 -13.32 -12.12
C LYS A 392 -10.35 -12.94 -13.33
N SER A 393 -10.67 -11.84 -13.96
CA SER A 393 -9.81 -11.22 -14.96
C SER A 393 -10.00 -9.72 -15.00
N SER A 394 -8.94 -9.01 -15.34
CA SER A 394 -8.90 -7.58 -15.55
C SER A 394 -8.07 -7.27 -16.79
N ILE A 395 -8.46 -6.26 -17.54
CA ILE A 395 -7.69 -5.68 -18.63
C ILE A 395 -7.92 -4.17 -18.61
N GLY A 396 -6.86 -3.39 -18.77
CA GLY A 396 -6.98 -1.94 -18.74
C GLY A 396 -5.72 -1.23 -19.15
N THR A 397 -5.82 0.09 -19.18
CA THR A 397 -4.72 1.02 -19.43
C THR A 397 -4.47 1.86 -18.20
N GLY A 398 -3.23 2.30 -18.03
CA GLY A 398 -2.81 3.25 -17.02
C GLY A 398 -2.07 4.41 -17.65
N PHE A 399 -1.94 5.47 -16.89
CA PHE A 399 -1.28 6.70 -17.29
C PHE A 399 -0.57 7.29 -16.07
N ARG A 400 0.65 7.82 -16.28
CA ARG A 400 1.38 8.61 -15.28
C ARG A 400 1.93 9.88 -15.93
N ALA A 401 1.56 11.04 -15.40
CA ALA A 401 2.21 12.29 -15.76
C ALA A 401 3.61 12.35 -15.10
N PRO A 402 4.62 12.97 -15.76
CA PRO A 402 5.87 13.31 -15.08
C PRO A 402 5.60 14.09 -13.80
N THR A 403 6.27 13.76 -12.70
CA THR A 403 6.14 14.51 -11.44
C THR A 403 6.75 15.91 -11.59
N LEU A 404 6.32 16.85 -10.75
CA LEU A 404 6.92 18.20 -10.74
C LEU A 404 8.41 18.14 -10.37
N GLY A 405 8.84 17.13 -9.60
CA GLY A 405 10.24 16.84 -9.33
C GLY A 405 11.02 16.42 -10.58
N GLU A 406 10.43 15.57 -11.44
CA GLU A 406 11.03 15.14 -12.71
C GLU A 406 11.08 16.26 -13.76
N ILE A 407 10.15 17.22 -13.70
CA ILE A 407 10.09 18.36 -14.60
C ILE A 407 11.05 19.46 -14.15
N TYR A 408 11.04 19.82 -12.86
CA TYR A 408 11.67 21.03 -12.31
C TYR A 408 12.82 20.75 -11.34
N GLY A 409 13.04 19.50 -10.92
CA GLY A 409 14.13 19.15 -10.00
C GLY A 409 15.53 19.42 -10.57
N SER A 410 16.56 19.09 -9.82
CA SER A 410 17.97 19.34 -10.20
C SER A 410 18.41 18.65 -11.51
N ALA A 411 17.77 17.52 -11.86
CA ALA A 411 17.93 16.80 -13.13
C ALA A 411 16.69 16.93 -14.01
N GLY A 412 15.86 17.94 -13.79
CA GLY A 412 14.55 18.10 -14.41
C GLY A 412 14.60 18.26 -15.93
N ASN A 413 13.51 17.82 -16.59
CA ASN A 413 13.32 17.95 -18.04
C ASN A 413 11.86 18.28 -18.35
N THR A 414 11.63 19.47 -18.85
CA THR A 414 10.29 19.97 -19.26
C THR A 414 9.78 19.37 -20.55
N ASN A 415 10.56 18.52 -21.25
CA ASN A 415 10.18 17.87 -22.49
C ASN A 415 9.79 16.40 -22.31
N LEU A 416 9.57 15.95 -21.07
CA LEU A 416 9.13 14.59 -20.79
C LEU A 416 7.70 14.37 -21.31
N ASN A 417 7.47 13.19 -21.89
CA ASN A 417 6.14 12.70 -22.20
C ASN A 417 5.59 11.92 -20.99
N PRO A 418 4.27 11.87 -20.81
CA PRO A 418 3.65 10.93 -19.89
C PRO A 418 3.93 9.47 -20.24
N GLU A 419 4.01 8.64 -19.23
CA GLU A 419 4.08 7.19 -19.39
C GLU A 419 2.69 6.61 -19.60
N MET A 420 2.59 5.64 -20.48
CA MET A 420 1.36 4.90 -20.76
C MET A 420 1.55 3.43 -20.47
N SER A 421 0.56 2.77 -19.89
CA SER A 421 0.59 1.32 -19.71
C SER A 421 -0.64 0.64 -20.25
N PHE A 422 -0.43 -0.59 -20.73
CA PHE A 422 -1.47 -1.56 -20.98
C PHE A 422 -1.18 -2.81 -20.18
N GLY A 423 -2.20 -3.37 -19.50
CA GLY A 423 -2.00 -4.59 -18.74
C GLY A 423 -3.24 -5.43 -18.61
N TYR A 424 -3.04 -6.72 -18.36
CA TYR A 424 -4.11 -7.66 -18.04
C TYR A 424 -3.67 -8.65 -16.97
N ASP A 425 -4.64 -9.16 -16.25
CA ASP A 425 -4.46 -10.30 -15.38
C ASP A 425 -5.60 -11.33 -15.56
N PHE A 426 -5.25 -12.59 -15.31
CA PHE A 426 -6.18 -13.68 -15.22
C PHE A 426 -5.81 -14.56 -14.04
N GLY A 427 -6.77 -14.77 -13.15
CA GLY A 427 -6.55 -15.55 -11.94
C GLY A 427 -7.75 -16.34 -11.49
N PHE A 428 -7.51 -17.16 -10.49
CA PHE A 428 -8.56 -17.89 -9.80
C PHE A 428 -8.30 -17.96 -8.31
N ILE A 429 -9.38 -18.10 -7.55
CA ILE A 429 -9.36 -18.44 -6.12
C ILE A 429 -10.24 -19.68 -5.96
N ASN A 430 -9.75 -20.70 -5.28
CA ASN A 430 -10.52 -21.87 -4.96
C ASN A 430 -10.56 -22.13 -3.45
N TYR A 431 -11.75 -22.05 -2.89
CA TYR A 431 -12.05 -22.45 -1.51
C TYR A 431 -12.32 -23.96 -1.49
N PHE A 432 -11.27 -24.78 -1.45
CA PHE A 432 -11.40 -26.24 -1.42
C PHE A 432 -12.20 -26.74 -0.21
N SER A 433 -12.08 -26.03 0.90
CA SER A 433 -12.83 -26.25 2.13
C SER A 433 -12.75 -25.00 3.02
N ASN A 434 -13.41 -25.04 4.17
CA ASN A 434 -13.21 -24.02 5.21
C ASN A 434 -11.78 -24.03 5.81
N LYS A 435 -10.92 -24.97 5.41
CA LYS A 435 -9.54 -25.14 5.91
C LYS A 435 -8.47 -24.80 4.87
N VAL A 436 -8.80 -24.75 3.60
CA VAL A 436 -7.82 -24.57 2.53
C VAL A 436 -8.37 -23.65 1.46
N THR A 437 -7.71 -22.53 1.26
CA THR A 437 -7.91 -21.66 0.11
C THR A 437 -6.63 -21.59 -0.70
N PHE A 438 -6.74 -21.68 -2.01
CA PHE A 438 -5.62 -21.54 -2.94
C PHE A 438 -6.00 -20.57 -4.05
N GLY A 439 -5.10 -19.69 -4.43
CA GLY A 439 -5.29 -18.79 -5.55
C GLY A 439 -4.01 -18.58 -6.33
N SER A 440 -4.15 -18.30 -7.62
CA SER A 440 -3.05 -17.92 -8.48
C SER A 440 -3.52 -16.93 -9.53
N THR A 441 -2.66 -15.99 -9.89
CA THR A 441 -2.90 -14.96 -10.89
C THR A 441 -1.68 -14.84 -11.79
N TYR A 442 -1.86 -14.98 -13.10
CA TYR A 442 -0.90 -14.54 -14.10
C TYR A 442 -1.20 -13.09 -14.45
N PHE A 443 -0.17 -12.27 -14.59
CA PHE A 443 -0.28 -10.87 -14.98
C PHE A 443 0.75 -10.54 -16.06
N MET A 444 0.43 -9.53 -16.86
CA MET A 444 1.31 -8.94 -17.86
C MET A 444 1.00 -7.45 -17.98
N SER A 445 2.04 -6.65 -18.16
CA SER A 445 1.94 -5.20 -18.39
C SER A 445 3.04 -4.75 -19.33
N GLU A 446 2.70 -3.84 -20.24
CA GLU A 446 3.57 -3.11 -21.14
C GLU A 446 3.58 -1.63 -20.72
N ILE A 447 4.75 -0.98 -20.75
CA ILE A 447 4.95 0.43 -20.42
C ILE A 447 5.65 1.08 -21.60
N GLU A 448 5.04 2.12 -22.14
CA GLU A 448 5.59 2.99 -23.20
C GLU A 448 6.05 4.32 -22.59
N ASP A 449 7.07 4.94 -23.18
CA ASP A 449 7.64 6.23 -22.77
C ASP A 449 8.12 6.24 -21.31
N ALA A 450 8.64 5.10 -20.79
CA ALA A 450 9.10 4.99 -19.40
C ALA A 450 10.10 6.10 -19.04
N ILE A 451 9.82 6.85 -17.97
CA ILE A 451 10.69 7.94 -17.51
C ILE A 451 11.87 7.35 -16.75
N THR A 452 13.05 7.67 -17.21
CA THR A 452 14.30 7.12 -16.69
C THR A 452 15.19 8.23 -16.14
N TYR A 453 15.82 7.93 -14.98
CA TYR A 453 16.79 8.84 -14.40
C TYR A 453 18.00 9.03 -15.32
N GLY A 454 18.32 10.27 -15.55
CA GLY A 454 19.48 10.75 -16.26
C GLY A 454 19.78 12.20 -15.84
N THR A 455 20.70 12.86 -16.51
CA THR A 455 20.97 14.29 -16.29
C THR A 455 20.98 14.97 -17.66
N PRO A 456 19.77 15.42 -18.12
CA PRO A 456 18.45 15.43 -17.47
C PRO A 456 17.70 14.07 -17.55
N TYR A 457 16.54 13.95 -16.86
CA TYR A 457 15.57 12.86 -17.04
C TYR A 457 15.16 12.73 -18.50
N TYR A 458 14.82 11.52 -18.96
CA TYR A 458 14.40 11.26 -20.35
C TYR A 458 13.39 10.10 -20.41
N ASN A 459 12.56 10.09 -21.46
CA ASN A 459 11.77 8.92 -21.79
C ASN A 459 12.63 7.88 -22.49
N ALA A 460 12.61 6.64 -22.02
CA ALA A 460 13.32 5.53 -22.65
C ALA A 460 12.63 5.11 -23.95
N ASP A 461 13.41 4.81 -24.98
CA ASP A 461 12.88 4.27 -26.23
C ASP A 461 12.38 2.82 -26.04
N GLY A 462 11.25 2.49 -26.67
CA GLY A 462 10.71 1.14 -26.72
C GLY A 462 9.68 0.84 -25.65
N ILE A 463 9.31 -0.45 -25.57
CA ILE A 463 8.31 -0.96 -24.63
C ILE A 463 9.04 -1.73 -23.54
N SER A 464 8.69 -1.45 -22.28
CA SER A 464 9.18 -2.19 -21.11
C SER A 464 8.10 -3.15 -20.65
N GLU A 465 8.38 -4.45 -20.68
CA GLU A 465 7.42 -5.49 -20.30
C GLU A 465 7.62 -5.94 -18.86
N ARG A 466 6.51 -6.31 -18.19
CA ARG A 466 6.46 -6.89 -16.85
C ARG A 466 5.46 -8.03 -16.88
N ASP A 467 5.91 -9.23 -16.56
CA ASP A 467 4.99 -10.37 -16.44
C ASP A 467 5.40 -11.30 -15.30
N GLY A 468 4.46 -12.11 -14.84
CA GLY A 468 4.73 -13.02 -13.73
C GLY A 468 3.50 -13.77 -13.22
N ILE A 469 3.73 -14.54 -12.17
CA ILE A 469 2.71 -15.33 -11.48
C ILE A 469 2.76 -15.04 -9.99
N GLU A 470 1.62 -14.69 -9.44
CA GLU A 470 1.36 -14.61 -8.01
C GLU A 470 0.59 -15.85 -7.56
N THR A 471 0.97 -16.44 -6.44
CA THR A 471 0.29 -17.61 -5.89
C THR A 471 0.17 -17.49 -4.38
N PHE A 472 -0.97 -17.86 -3.82
CA PHE A 472 -1.15 -17.92 -2.38
C PHE A 472 -1.89 -19.18 -1.93
N ILE A 473 -1.58 -19.61 -0.71
CA ILE A 473 -2.26 -20.71 -0.01
C ILE A 473 -2.57 -20.25 1.41
N ASN A 474 -3.85 -20.28 1.79
CA ASN A 474 -4.25 -20.08 3.18
C ASN A 474 -4.71 -21.41 3.76
N LEU A 475 -4.13 -21.79 4.88
CA LEU A 475 -4.41 -23.03 5.61
C LEU A 475 -4.96 -22.71 6.99
N TYR A 476 -6.05 -23.34 7.35
CA TYR A 476 -6.70 -23.29 8.65
C TYR A 476 -6.76 -24.72 9.23
N PRO A 477 -5.64 -25.27 9.76
CA PRO A 477 -5.57 -26.65 10.25
C PRO A 477 -6.62 -26.95 11.32
N ASN A 478 -6.89 -25.97 12.17
CA ASN A 478 -7.95 -25.95 13.18
C ASN A 478 -8.37 -24.50 13.46
N ASP A 479 -9.35 -24.30 14.33
CA ASP A 479 -9.91 -22.98 14.67
C ASP A 479 -8.91 -22.03 15.39
N ASN A 480 -7.77 -22.54 15.80
CA ASN A 480 -6.73 -21.79 16.50
C ASN A 480 -5.49 -21.51 15.63
N ALA A 481 -5.40 -22.09 14.45
CA ALA A 481 -4.21 -22.02 13.59
C ALA A 481 -4.55 -21.45 12.21
N GLU A 482 -3.77 -20.48 11.78
CA GLU A 482 -3.76 -19.94 10.43
C GLU A 482 -2.34 -19.94 9.88
N ILE A 483 -2.17 -20.38 8.64
CA ILE A 483 -0.90 -20.32 7.91
C ILE A 483 -1.20 -19.72 6.53
N LYS A 484 -0.50 -18.65 6.18
CA LYS A 484 -0.54 -18.02 4.86
C LYS A 484 0.80 -18.20 4.18
N ILE A 485 0.77 -18.67 2.96
CA ILE A 485 1.96 -18.81 2.11
C ILE A 485 1.68 -18.02 0.85
N SER A 486 2.58 -17.10 0.49
CA SER A 486 2.52 -16.36 -0.76
C SER A 486 3.83 -16.44 -1.51
N HIS A 487 3.73 -16.55 -2.81
CA HIS A 487 4.89 -16.61 -3.71
C HIS A 487 4.64 -15.73 -4.92
N THR A 488 5.65 -14.95 -5.28
CA THR A 488 5.70 -14.16 -6.51
C THR A 488 6.84 -14.68 -7.37
N HIS A 489 6.57 -14.89 -8.64
CA HIS A 489 7.57 -15.18 -9.65
C HIS A 489 7.46 -14.17 -10.78
N LEU A 490 8.42 -13.24 -10.88
CA LEU A 490 8.59 -12.36 -12.03
C LEU A 490 9.31 -13.12 -13.13
N MET A 491 8.79 -13.08 -14.36
CA MET A 491 9.35 -13.75 -15.54
C MET A 491 10.20 -12.81 -16.39
N THR A 492 10.11 -11.51 -16.13
CA THR A 492 10.85 -10.47 -16.82
C THR A 492 12.35 -10.58 -16.54
N ASP A 493 13.20 -10.22 -17.51
CA ASP A 493 14.66 -10.30 -17.40
C ASP A 493 15.18 -9.42 -16.24
N GLU A 494 15.87 -10.03 -15.28
CA GLU A 494 16.43 -9.39 -14.08
C GLU A 494 17.41 -8.26 -14.39
N ALA A 495 18.20 -8.38 -15.45
CA ALA A 495 19.26 -7.42 -15.79
C ALA A 495 18.72 -6.01 -16.06
N THR A 496 17.43 -5.88 -16.36
CA THR A 496 16.76 -4.60 -16.62
C THR A 496 16.03 -4.04 -15.40
N LEU A 497 15.85 -4.85 -14.35
CA LEU A 497 15.01 -4.53 -13.20
C LEU A 497 15.83 -4.42 -11.91
N VAL A 498 16.24 -3.21 -11.57
CA VAL A 498 16.98 -2.90 -10.33
C VAL A 498 16.10 -3.13 -9.10
N ARG A 499 16.60 -3.87 -8.10
CA ARG A 499 15.92 -4.18 -6.82
C ARG A 499 14.62 -4.96 -6.96
N ARG A 500 14.50 -5.80 -8.00
CA ARG A 500 13.32 -6.60 -8.26
C ARG A 500 13.70 -8.08 -8.37
N PRO A 501 13.63 -8.82 -7.24
CA PRO A 501 13.93 -10.25 -7.24
C PRO A 501 12.90 -11.02 -8.07
N ASN A 502 13.34 -12.01 -8.82
CA ASN A 502 12.45 -12.86 -9.61
C ASN A 502 11.59 -13.76 -8.73
N ASN A 503 12.11 -14.19 -7.58
CA ASN A 503 11.34 -15.03 -6.66
C ASN A 503 11.31 -14.43 -5.25
N MET A 504 10.11 -14.32 -4.71
CA MET A 504 9.85 -13.96 -3.32
C MET A 504 8.87 -14.95 -2.71
N LEU A 505 9.17 -15.44 -1.52
CA LEU A 505 8.31 -16.34 -0.76
C LEU A 505 8.09 -15.75 0.63
N THR A 506 6.83 -15.63 1.02
CA THR A 506 6.45 -15.26 2.38
C THR A 506 5.62 -16.36 3.02
N VAL A 507 5.92 -16.69 4.28
CA VAL A 507 5.09 -17.57 5.10
C VAL A 507 4.75 -16.84 6.39
N ALA A 508 3.46 -16.65 6.67
CA ALA A 508 2.98 -16.10 7.93
C ALA A 508 2.14 -17.15 8.66
N ALA A 509 2.31 -17.25 9.97
CA ALA A 509 1.59 -18.21 10.80
C ALA A 509 1.14 -17.60 12.12
N ASN A 510 -0.10 -17.90 12.50
CA ASN A 510 -0.69 -17.54 13.78
C ASN A 510 -1.20 -18.79 14.49
N TYR A 511 -0.92 -18.90 15.78
CA TYR A 511 -1.42 -20.01 16.59
C TYR A 511 -1.87 -19.53 17.98
N ARG A 512 -3.15 -19.69 18.27
CA ARG A 512 -3.72 -19.44 19.59
C ARG A 512 -3.57 -20.69 20.46
N ILE A 513 -2.61 -20.65 21.39
CA ILE A 513 -2.31 -21.75 22.31
C ILE A 513 -3.50 -21.99 23.26
N ASP A 514 -4.02 -20.88 23.80
CA ASP A 514 -5.18 -20.87 24.69
C ASP A 514 -5.95 -19.54 24.55
N LYS A 515 -6.88 -19.25 25.46
CA LYS A 515 -7.69 -18.01 25.41
C LYS A 515 -6.88 -16.74 25.67
N GLN A 516 -5.68 -16.87 26.25
CA GLN A 516 -4.85 -15.74 26.67
C GLN A 516 -3.62 -15.58 25.77
N THR A 517 -3.13 -16.67 25.17
CA THR A 517 -1.82 -16.72 24.51
C THR A 517 -1.96 -16.97 23.01
N THR A 518 -1.46 -16.05 22.22
CA THR A 518 -1.29 -16.21 20.76
C THR A 518 0.19 -16.08 20.42
N ILE A 519 0.72 -17.01 19.64
CA ILE A 519 2.04 -16.92 19.03
C ILE A 519 1.88 -16.66 17.53
N PHE A 520 2.78 -15.89 16.97
CA PHE A 520 2.79 -15.57 15.56
C PHE A 520 4.20 -15.48 15.03
N GLY A 521 4.36 -15.63 13.74
CA GLY A 521 5.64 -15.44 13.08
C GLY A 521 5.50 -15.35 11.58
N ASN A 522 6.54 -14.84 10.98
CA ASN A 522 6.65 -14.78 9.52
C ASN A 522 8.09 -15.10 9.08
N LEU A 523 8.18 -15.62 7.87
CA LEU A 523 9.40 -15.83 7.10
C LEU A 523 9.25 -15.05 5.81
N ASN A 524 10.24 -14.25 5.47
CA ASN A 524 10.38 -13.61 4.18
C ASN A 524 11.68 -14.09 3.53
N ALA A 525 11.58 -14.76 2.38
CA ALA A 525 12.72 -15.28 1.62
C ALA A 525 12.75 -14.60 0.24
N VAL A 526 13.86 -13.98 -0.06
CA VAL A 526 14.08 -13.18 -1.27
C VAL A 526 15.28 -13.76 -2.04
N GLU A 527 15.08 -13.98 -3.34
CA GLU A 527 16.14 -14.48 -4.23
C GLU A 527 17.17 -13.39 -4.53
N GLU A 528 18.39 -13.83 -4.91
CA GLU A 528 19.44 -12.96 -5.43
C GLU A 528 18.91 -12.08 -6.58
N HIS A 529 19.30 -10.82 -6.58
CA HIS A 529 18.85 -9.85 -7.59
C HIS A 529 19.88 -8.73 -7.76
N PHE A 530 19.64 -7.84 -8.74
CA PHE A 530 20.56 -6.73 -9.04
C PHE A 530 20.12 -5.42 -8.41
N ASP A 531 21.10 -4.60 -8.00
CA ASP A 531 20.94 -3.19 -7.68
C ASP A 531 21.58 -2.30 -8.77
N ALA A 532 21.49 -0.99 -8.59
CA ALA A 532 22.08 -0.01 -9.49
C ALA A 532 23.57 -0.27 -9.74
N GLY A 533 24.03 -0.07 -10.98
CA GLY A 533 25.42 -0.37 -11.35
C GLY A 533 25.73 -1.86 -11.52
N SER A 534 24.70 -2.72 -11.60
CA SER A 534 24.82 -4.19 -11.69
C SER A 534 25.47 -4.82 -10.45
N GLU A 535 25.35 -4.18 -9.29
CA GLU A 535 25.73 -4.79 -8.03
C GLU A 535 24.76 -5.90 -7.66
N VAL A 536 25.28 -7.00 -7.09
CA VAL A 536 24.49 -8.18 -6.75
C VAL A 536 24.09 -8.13 -5.28
N ILE A 537 22.79 -8.15 -5.02
CA ILE A 537 22.22 -8.38 -3.70
C ILE A 537 22.04 -9.88 -3.53
N SER A 538 22.72 -10.47 -2.55
CA SER A 538 22.60 -11.90 -2.24
C SER A 538 21.22 -12.26 -1.75
N SER A 539 20.78 -13.49 -2.01
CA SER A 539 19.55 -14.03 -1.42
C SER A 539 19.59 -14.02 0.10
N TYR A 540 18.44 -13.77 0.74
CA TYR A 540 18.34 -13.73 2.19
C TYR A 540 16.99 -14.29 2.70
N GLU A 541 16.98 -14.68 4.00
CA GLU A 541 15.80 -15.19 4.68
C GLU A 541 15.67 -14.53 6.05
N VAL A 542 14.62 -13.74 6.25
CA VAL A 542 14.34 -13.06 7.53
C VAL A 542 13.18 -13.73 8.24
N ILE A 543 13.38 -14.13 9.49
CA ILE A 543 12.36 -14.78 10.33
C ILE A 543 12.04 -13.86 11.51
N ASN A 544 10.76 -13.56 11.69
CA ASN A 544 10.23 -12.82 12.82
C ASN A 544 9.30 -13.72 13.65
N LEU A 545 9.37 -13.60 14.98
CA LEU A 545 8.50 -14.32 15.91
C LEU A 545 7.93 -13.37 16.95
N GLY A 546 6.73 -13.67 17.43
CA GLY A 546 6.12 -12.91 18.49
C GLY A 546 5.11 -13.70 19.31
N MET A 547 4.74 -13.11 20.44
CA MET A 547 3.73 -13.66 21.36
C MET A 547 2.93 -12.51 21.97
N ASP A 548 1.62 -12.65 21.95
CA ASP A 548 0.69 -11.80 22.69
C ASP A 548 0.09 -12.59 23.85
N TYR A 549 0.09 -11.97 25.05
CA TYR A 549 -0.49 -12.53 26.26
C TYR A 549 -1.55 -11.59 26.84
N SER A 550 -2.81 -12.01 26.81
CA SER A 550 -3.94 -11.29 27.42
C SER A 550 -3.93 -11.48 28.94
N VAL A 551 -3.46 -10.46 29.67
CA VAL A 551 -3.44 -10.46 31.15
C VAL A 551 -4.87 -10.37 31.71
N SER A 552 -5.73 -9.60 31.02
CA SER A 552 -7.16 -9.45 31.31
C SER A 552 -7.93 -9.16 30.03
N SER A 553 -9.25 -8.95 30.12
CA SER A 553 -10.07 -8.49 29.00
C SER A 553 -9.64 -7.11 28.46
N SER A 554 -8.97 -6.30 29.27
CA SER A 554 -8.56 -4.92 28.94
C SER A 554 -7.05 -4.77 28.71
N SER A 555 -6.22 -5.73 29.15
CA SER A 555 -4.76 -5.58 29.15
C SER A 555 -4.08 -6.74 28.45
N SER A 556 -3.10 -6.45 27.59
CA SER A 556 -2.24 -7.47 26.99
C SER A 556 -0.78 -7.05 26.99
N LEU A 557 0.11 -8.03 27.06
CA LEU A 557 1.55 -7.91 26.87
C LEU A 557 1.91 -8.49 25.51
N SER A 558 2.86 -7.87 24.81
CA SER A 558 3.42 -8.38 23.56
C SER A 558 4.93 -8.52 23.67
N LEU A 559 5.47 -9.62 23.16
CA LEU A 559 6.90 -9.83 22.95
C LEU A 559 7.11 -10.07 21.46
N LYS A 560 8.04 -9.34 20.84
CA LYS A 560 8.37 -9.48 19.42
C LYS A 560 9.87 -9.60 19.28
N ILE A 561 10.32 -10.49 18.40
CA ILE A 561 11.72 -10.65 18.01
C ILE A 561 11.76 -10.65 16.48
N ASN A 562 12.27 -9.57 15.92
CA ASN A 562 12.50 -9.44 14.48
C ASN A 562 13.90 -9.96 14.14
N ASN A 563 14.03 -10.58 12.97
CA ASN A 563 15.27 -11.20 12.48
C ASN A 563 15.89 -12.13 13.55
N ILE A 564 15.14 -13.15 14.01
CA ILE A 564 15.57 -14.00 15.13
C ILE A 564 16.87 -14.77 14.83
N THR A 565 17.13 -15.06 13.58
CA THR A 565 18.35 -15.73 13.10
C THR A 565 19.56 -14.81 13.07
N ASP A 566 19.36 -13.50 13.22
CA ASP A 566 20.39 -12.46 13.08
C ASP A 566 21.03 -12.49 11.69
N GLU A 567 20.19 -12.70 10.67
CA GLU A 567 20.62 -12.71 9.27
C GLU A 567 21.23 -11.37 8.89
N ASN A 568 22.40 -11.40 8.29
CA ASN A 568 23.06 -10.21 7.75
C ASN A 568 22.72 -10.10 6.26
N TYR A 569 21.89 -9.14 5.91
CA TYR A 569 21.35 -8.98 4.57
C TYR A 569 21.31 -7.52 4.15
N GLU A 570 21.17 -7.29 2.87
CA GLU A 570 20.95 -5.98 2.26
C GLU A 570 19.71 -6.06 1.37
N GLN A 571 18.96 -4.96 1.30
CA GLN A 571 17.88 -4.75 0.32
C GLN A 571 18.32 -3.76 -0.78
N ILE A 572 19.28 -2.94 -0.45
CA ILE A 572 19.94 -1.94 -1.29
C ILE A 572 21.43 -2.12 -1.06
N ALA A 573 22.22 -2.14 -2.11
CA ALA A 573 23.67 -2.34 -2.01
C ALA A 573 24.34 -1.29 -1.11
N GLY A 574 25.09 -1.76 -0.11
CA GLY A 574 25.77 -0.94 0.89
C GLY A 574 24.86 -0.40 2.01
N TYR A 575 23.58 -0.83 2.07
CA TYR A 575 22.63 -0.50 3.14
C TYR A 575 22.26 -1.79 3.89
N PRO A 576 22.84 -2.03 5.07
CA PRO A 576 22.55 -3.23 5.85
C PRO A 576 21.09 -3.26 6.31
N GLY A 577 20.49 -4.43 6.23
CA GLY A 577 19.18 -4.71 6.80
C GLY A 577 19.21 -4.64 8.34
N LEU A 578 18.03 -4.58 8.96
CA LEU A 578 17.92 -4.49 10.40
C LEU A 578 18.43 -5.79 11.07
N PRO A 579 19.34 -5.70 12.06
CA PRO A 579 19.82 -6.85 12.82
C PRO A 579 18.70 -7.41 13.69
N ARG A 580 18.98 -8.48 14.43
CA ARG A 580 18.02 -9.02 15.42
C ARG A 580 17.59 -7.95 16.42
N GLN A 581 16.28 -7.77 16.55
CA GLN A 581 15.68 -6.79 17.46
C GLN A 581 14.63 -7.47 18.34
N ALA A 582 14.53 -7.03 19.59
CA ALA A 582 13.51 -7.50 20.52
C ALA A 582 12.73 -6.32 21.11
N PHE A 583 11.41 -6.50 21.24
CA PHE A 583 10.49 -5.48 21.75
C PHE A 583 9.53 -6.08 22.76
N LEU A 584 9.28 -5.34 23.83
CA LEU A 584 8.26 -5.64 24.84
C LEU A 584 7.20 -4.54 24.82
N GLY A 585 5.94 -4.93 24.68
CA GLY A 585 4.81 -4.02 24.57
C GLY A 585 3.73 -4.27 25.62
N LEU A 586 2.97 -3.21 25.90
CA LEU A 586 1.77 -3.21 26.73
C LEU A 586 0.64 -2.51 25.98
N ASN A 587 -0.53 -3.14 25.97
CA ASN A 587 -1.76 -2.55 25.48
C ASN A 587 -2.81 -2.50 26.59
N TYR A 588 -3.58 -1.42 26.63
CA TYR A 588 -4.71 -1.26 27.55
C TYR A 588 -5.91 -0.67 26.82
N LYS A 589 -7.06 -1.36 26.93
CA LYS A 589 -8.36 -0.95 26.36
C LYS A 589 -9.28 -0.50 27.51
N PHE A 590 -10.02 0.58 27.33
CA PHE A 590 -10.96 1.13 28.32
C PHE A 590 -12.21 1.73 27.68
#